data_4282d454709e9db615b0ccdbd358e566
#
_entry.id   4282d454709e9db615b0ccdbd358e566
#
_cell.length_a   1.000
_cell.length_b   1.000
_cell.length_c   1.000
_cell.angle_alpha   90.00
_cell.angle_beta   90.00
_cell.angle_gamma   90.00
#
_symmetry.space_group_name_H-M   'P 1'
#
loop_
_entity.id
_entity.type
_entity.pdbx_description
1 polymer ?
#
loop_
_entity_poly.entity_id
_entity_poly.type
_entity_poly.pdbx_seq_one_letter_code
_entity_poly.pdbx_strand_id
1 'polypeptide(L)'
;MTAPSLFMMVGEASGDRLGAEVMKGLAARNAACDCWGVGGDAMQSLGFGSVMAMDDFTVLGVGEAIKAIPRLNRLANTLIDRIMETRPDAILTIDNKGFSMRFARRLKKRCLLYT
;
A
#
# COMPACT_ATOMS: atom_id res chain seq x y z
N MET A 1 -6.68 -12.74 -20.93
CA MET A 1 -6.08 -12.92 -19.60
C MET A 1 -6.01 -11.58 -18.88
N THR A 2 -6.48 -11.57 -17.65
CA THR A 2 -6.36 -10.36 -16.83
C THR A 2 -4.93 -10.24 -16.28
N ALA A 3 -4.42 -9.01 -16.22
CA ALA A 3 -3.13 -8.77 -15.60
C ALA A 3 -3.15 -9.16 -14.12
N PRO A 4 -2.03 -9.61 -13.54
CA PRO A 4 -1.96 -9.87 -12.11
C PRO A 4 -2.28 -8.61 -11.32
N SER A 5 -2.90 -8.78 -10.17
CA SER A 5 -3.27 -7.68 -9.29
C SER A 5 -2.21 -7.53 -8.19
N LEU A 6 -1.65 -6.33 -8.05
CA LEU A 6 -0.64 -6.03 -7.04
C LEU A 6 -1.13 -4.89 -6.16
N PHE A 7 -1.37 -5.20 -4.88
CA PHE A 7 -1.65 -4.17 -3.90
C PHE A 7 -0.34 -3.58 -3.41
N MET A 8 -0.23 -2.26 -3.43
CA MET A 8 0.96 -1.55 -2.95
C MET A 8 0.55 -0.50 -1.94
N MET A 9 1.34 -0.35 -0.90
CA MET A 9 1.11 0.64 0.13
C MET A 9 2.37 1.43 0.41
N VAL A 10 2.31 2.74 0.23
CA VAL A 10 3.39 3.67 0.58
C VAL A 10 2.81 4.76 1.48
N GLY A 11 3.62 5.26 2.40
CA GLY A 11 3.18 6.28 3.36
C GLY A 11 3.97 7.58 3.28
N GLU A 12 4.96 7.66 2.42
CA GLU A 12 5.85 8.81 2.31
C GLU A 12 6.22 9.08 0.86
N ALA A 13 6.65 10.32 0.57
CA ALA A 13 7.05 10.70 -0.78
C ALA A 13 8.20 9.86 -1.33
N SER A 14 9.15 9.44 -0.47
CA SER A 14 10.24 8.56 -0.88
C SER A 14 9.73 7.19 -1.30
N GLY A 15 8.79 6.64 -0.56
CA GLY A 15 8.14 5.38 -0.90
C GLY A 15 7.36 5.46 -2.20
N ASP A 16 6.68 6.60 -2.43
CA ASP A 16 5.95 6.84 -3.68
C ASP A 16 6.90 6.78 -4.89
N ARG A 17 8.06 7.40 -4.78
CA ARG A 17 9.06 7.34 -5.86
C ARG A 17 9.59 5.93 -6.08
N LEU A 18 9.85 5.19 -4.99
CA LEU A 18 10.27 3.80 -5.09
C LEU A 18 9.19 2.92 -5.71
N GLY A 19 7.95 3.13 -5.31
CA GLY A 19 6.81 2.41 -5.88
C GLY A 19 6.67 2.67 -7.36
N ALA A 20 6.84 3.91 -7.79
CA ALA A 20 6.82 4.26 -9.22
C ALA A 20 7.93 3.53 -9.97
N GLU A 21 9.14 3.44 -9.41
CA GLU A 21 10.24 2.69 -10.03
C GLU A 21 9.94 1.20 -10.13
N VAL A 22 9.31 0.62 -9.13
CA VAL A 22 8.86 -0.78 -9.19
C VAL A 22 7.87 -0.98 -10.34
N MET A 23 6.90 -0.08 -10.49
CA MET A 23 5.92 -0.16 -11.56
C MET A 23 6.59 -0.06 -12.94
N LYS A 24 7.53 0.85 -13.10
CA LYS A 24 8.31 0.98 -14.35
C LYS A 24 9.12 -0.28 -14.65
N GLY A 25 9.74 -0.84 -13.61
CA GLY A 25 10.54 -2.06 -13.78
C GLY A 25 9.70 -3.26 -14.19
N LEU A 26 8.50 -3.39 -13.61
CA LEU A 26 7.58 -4.45 -14.00
C LEU A 26 7.14 -4.31 -15.46
N ALA A 27 6.79 -3.10 -15.88
CA ALA A 27 6.39 -2.84 -17.26
C ALA A 27 7.54 -3.12 -18.24
N ALA A 28 8.76 -2.73 -17.89
CA ALA A 28 9.94 -2.94 -18.73
C ALA A 28 10.27 -4.42 -18.91
N ARG A 29 9.84 -5.28 -17.99
CA ARG A 29 10.08 -6.72 -18.05
C ARG A 29 8.88 -7.50 -18.59
N ASN A 30 7.92 -6.82 -19.20
CA ASN A 30 6.66 -7.41 -19.66
C ASN A 30 5.89 -8.13 -18.54
N ALA A 31 6.03 -7.63 -17.32
CA ALA A 31 5.35 -8.16 -16.13
C ALA A 31 4.42 -7.12 -15.52
N ALA A 32 3.79 -6.30 -16.37
CA ALA A 32 2.90 -5.24 -15.90
C ALA A 32 1.74 -5.83 -15.09
N CYS A 33 1.48 -5.20 -13.94
CA CYS A 33 0.43 -5.60 -13.02
C CYS A 33 -0.62 -4.51 -12.93
N ASP A 34 -1.84 -4.91 -12.55
CA ASP A 34 -2.86 -3.96 -12.15
C ASP A 34 -2.54 -3.52 -10.72
N CYS A 35 -1.92 -2.35 -10.58
CA CYS A 35 -1.43 -1.84 -9.29
C CYS A 35 -2.44 -0.90 -8.66
N TRP A 36 -2.75 -1.15 -7.41
CA TRP A 36 -3.72 -0.35 -6.66
C TRP A 36 -3.37 -0.36 -5.17
N GLY A 37 -3.96 0.54 -4.42
CA GLY A 37 -3.75 0.62 -2.97
C GLY A 37 -3.58 2.04 -2.50
N VAL A 38 -2.47 2.33 -1.83
CA VAL A 38 -2.15 3.68 -1.35
C VAL A 38 -0.85 4.15 -1.96
N GLY A 39 -0.91 5.18 -2.77
CA GLY A 39 0.26 5.75 -3.43
C GLY A 39 0.11 7.25 -3.62
N GLY A 40 1.23 7.91 -3.90
CA GLY A 40 1.27 9.34 -4.13
C GLY A 40 1.23 9.71 -5.61
N ASP A 41 1.61 10.94 -5.91
CA ASP A 41 1.50 11.51 -7.25
C ASP A 41 2.35 10.76 -8.29
N ALA A 42 3.55 10.32 -7.91
CA ALA A 42 4.44 9.64 -8.84
C ALA A 42 3.85 8.31 -9.30
N MET A 43 3.31 7.52 -8.39
CA MET A 43 2.65 6.25 -8.73
C MET A 43 1.38 6.48 -9.52
N GLN A 44 0.56 7.45 -9.11
CA GLN A 44 -0.69 7.77 -9.78
C GLN A 44 -0.47 8.25 -11.22
N SER A 45 0.62 8.95 -11.48
CA SER A 45 0.95 9.39 -12.84
C SER A 45 1.22 8.21 -13.79
N LEU A 46 1.51 7.02 -13.25
CA LEU A 46 1.75 5.80 -14.03
C LEU A 46 0.51 4.90 -14.08
N GLY A 47 -0.65 5.40 -13.68
CA GLY A 47 -1.90 4.64 -13.72
C GLY A 47 -2.23 3.87 -12.44
N PHE A 48 -1.54 4.17 -11.35
CA PHE A 48 -1.83 3.53 -10.06
C PHE A 48 -3.20 3.96 -9.53
N GLY A 49 -4.01 2.97 -9.13
CA GLY A 49 -5.33 3.24 -8.55
C GLY A 49 -5.23 3.45 -7.04
N SER A 50 -5.10 4.71 -6.60
CA SER A 50 -5.05 5.01 -5.17
C SER A 50 -6.46 5.06 -4.59
N VAL A 51 -6.71 4.25 -3.56
CA VAL A 51 -8.02 4.17 -2.90
C VAL A 51 -8.11 5.06 -1.67
N MET A 52 -6.99 5.58 -1.21
CA MET A 52 -6.90 6.51 -0.09
C MET A 52 -5.77 7.49 -0.33
N ALA A 53 -5.84 8.67 0.28
CA ALA A 53 -4.75 9.64 0.19
C ALA A 53 -3.54 9.14 0.99
N MET A 54 -2.37 9.20 0.40
CA MET A 54 -1.12 8.85 1.08
C MET A 54 -0.91 9.69 2.34
N ASP A 55 -1.29 10.97 2.29
CA ASP A 55 -1.13 11.88 3.41
C ASP A 55 -1.91 11.45 4.67
N ASP A 56 -2.95 10.65 4.51
CA ASP A 56 -3.72 10.13 5.65
C ASP A 56 -2.86 9.23 6.55
N PHE A 57 -1.76 8.70 6.02
CA PHE A 57 -0.85 7.82 6.76
C PHE A 57 0.40 8.54 7.24
N THR A 58 0.58 9.81 6.88
CA THR A 58 1.73 10.59 7.31
C THR A 58 1.56 11.04 8.75
N VAL A 59 2.55 10.76 9.58
CA VAL A 59 2.53 11.09 10.99
C VAL A 59 3.82 11.84 11.35
N LEU A 60 3.68 13.02 11.91
CA LEU A 60 4.81 13.90 12.28
C LEU A 60 4.93 13.93 13.81
N GLY A 61 5.94 13.25 14.35
CA GLY A 61 6.26 13.27 15.78
C GLY A 61 5.47 12.26 16.61
N VAL A 62 5.93 12.07 17.84
CA VAL A 62 5.39 11.02 18.75
C VAL A 62 3.97 11.34 19.22
N GLY A 63 3.69 12.59 19.59
CA GLY A 63 2.34 12.99 20.01
C GLY A 63 1.32 12.81 18.92
N GLU A 64 1.67 13.16 17.68
CA GLU A 64 0.82 12.97 16.54
C GLU A 64 0.59 11.48 16.25
N ALA A 65 1.61 10.65 16.44
CA ALA A 65 1.52 9.23 16.23
C ALA A 65 0.47 8.60 17.17
N ILE A 66 0.49 8.97 18.44
CA ILE A 66 -0.46 8.47 19.44
C ILE A 66 -1.89 8.89 19.08
N LYS A 67 -2.09 10.15 18.71
CA LYS A 67 -3.41 10.66 18.33
C LYS A 67 -3.93 10.03 17.04
N ALA A 68 -3.04 9.60 16.18
CA ALA A 68 -3.40 9.01 14.90
C ALA A 68 -3.81 7.53 14.99
N ILE A 69 -3.54 6.86 16.10
CA ILE A 69 -3.79 5.42 16.24
C ILE A 69 -5.23 5.01 15.87
N PRO A 70 -6.28 5.65 16.39
CA PRO A 70 -7.65 5.26 16.02
C PRO A 70 -7.92 5.45 14.52
N ARG A 71 -7.44 6.55 13.95
CA ARG A 71 -7.60 6.83 12.52
C ARG A 71 -6.88 5.78 11.67
N LEU A 72 -5.62 5.50 12.01
CA LEU A 72 -4.82 4.52 11.29
C LEU A 72 -5.41 3.12 11.37
N ASN A 73 -5.97 2.76 12.52
CA ASN A 73 -6.65 1.48 12.67
C ASN A 73 -7.88 1.36 11.78
N ARG A 74 -8.67 2.42 11.66
CA ARG A 74 -9.84 2.43 10.77
C ARG A 74 -9.42 2.32 9.31
N LEU A 75 -8.38 3.06 8.92
CA LEU A 75 -7.86 3.01 7.56
C LEU A 75 -7.31 1.62 7.23
N ALA A 76 -6.58 1.02 8.17
CA ALA A 76 -6.05 -0.32 7.99
C ALA A 76 -7.18 -1.35 7.81
N ASN A 77 -8.22 -1.27 8.62
CA ASN A 77 -9.36 -2.19 8.50
C ASN A 77 -10.07 -2.04 7.16
N THR A 78 -10.25 -0.81 6.69
CA THR A 78 -10.86 -0.56 5.38
C THR A 78 -10.02 -1.17 4.25
N LEU A 79 -8.71 -1.00 4.32
CA LEU A 79 -7.80 -1.58 3.32
C LEU A 79 -7.83 -3.10 3.35
N ILE A 80 -7.82 -3.69 4.55
CA ILE A 80 -7.88 -5.14 4.71
C ILE A 80 -9.19 -5.69 4.12
N ASP A 81 -10.30 -5.03 4.37
CA ASP A 81 -11.59 -5.45 3.82
C ASP A 81 -11.57 -5.43 2.29
N ARG A 82 -10.98 -4.39 1.70
CA ARG A 82 -10.84 -4.32 0.24
C ARG A 82 -9.94 -5.42 -0.31
N ILE A 83 -8.84 -5.72 0.40
CA ILE A 83 -7.95 -6.80 0.02
C ILE A 83 -8.66 -8.14 0.08
N MET A 84 -9.46 -8.37 1.12
CA MET A 84 -10.24 -9.60 1.25
C MET A 84 -11.25 -9.76 0.14
N GLU A 85 -11.88 -8.67 -0.31
CA GLU A 85 -12.84 -8.71 -1.41
C GLU A 85 -12.18 -8.97 -2.75
N THR A 86 -11.08 -8.28 -3.04
CA THR A 86 -10.43 -8.30 -4.36
C THR A 86 -9.40 -9.40 -4.52
N ARG A 87 -8.82 -9.85 -3.43
CA ARG A 87 -7.78 -10.90 -3.40
C ARG A 87 -6.66 -10.66 -4.42
N PRO A 88 -5.82 -9.63 -4.19
CA PRO A 88 -4.70 -9.39 -5.09
C PRO A 88 -3.72 -10.56 -5.09
N ASP A 89 -2.97 -10.71 -6.16
CA ASP A 89 -1.99 -11.78 -6.29
C ASP A 89 -0.78 -11.58 -5.40
N ALA A 90 -0.45 -10.33 -5.09
CA ALA A 90 0.66 -10.01 -4.20
C ALA A 90 0.41 -8.70 -3.48
N ILE A 91 1.10 -8.50 -2.36
CA ILE A 91 1.01 -7.30 -1.54
C ILE A 91 2.42 -6.81 -1.27
N LEU A 92 2.67 -5.54 -1.57
CA LEU A 92 3.97 -4.90 -1.35
C LEU A 92 3.79 -3.66 -0.50
N THR A 93 4.47 -3.60 0.63
CA THR A 93 4.51 -2.39 1.47
C THR A 93 5.89 -1.77 1.39
N ILE A 94 5.93 -0.44 1.26
CA ILE A 94 7.17 0.31 1.11
C ILE A 94 7.24 1.40 2.17
N ASP A 95 8.29 1.36 2.96
CA ASP A 95 8.79 2.44 3.82
C ASP A 95 7.75 3.20 4.63
N ASN A 96 7.05 2.47 5.49
CA ASN A 96 6.22 3.06 6.53
C ASN A 96 6.37 2.21 7.78
N LYS A 97 7.48 2.40 8.47
CA LYS A 97 8.00 1.48 9.49
C LYS A 97 6.98 0.95 10.49
N GLY A 98 6.27 1.81 11.18
CA GLY A 98 5.33 1.34 12.20
C GLY A 98 4.05 0.77 11.62
N PHE A 99 3.46 1.47 10.67
CA PHE A 99 2.16 1.11 10.12
C PHE A 99 2.24 -0.12 9.22
N SER A 100 3.23 -0.18 8.33
CA SER A 100 3.39 -1.30 7.40
C SER A 100 3.54 -2.64 8.13
N MET A 101 4.31 -2.66 9.21
CA MET A 101 4.51 -3.89 9.98
C MET A 101 3.22 -4.34 10.67
N ARG A 102 2.46 -3.42 11.25
CA ARG A 102 1.18 -3.74 11.88
C ARG A 102 0.16 -4.22 10.86
N PHE A 103 0.13 -3.57 9.72
CA PHE A 103 -0.76 -3.92 8.62
C PHE A 103 -0.44 -5.32 8.10
N ALA A 104 0.84 -5.62 7.87
CA ALA A 104 1.28 -6.92 7.42
C ALA A 104 0.92 -8.02 8.41
N ARG A 105 1.07 -7.77 9.70
CA ARG A 105 0.71 -8.74 10.75
C ARG A 105 -0.79 -9.06 10.73
N ARG A 106 -1.63 -8.03 10.54
CA ARG A 106 -3.08 -8.23 10.44
C ARG A 106 -3.45 -9.06 9.22
N LEU A 107 -2.83 -8.79 8.08
CA LEU A 107 -3.05 -9.55 6.86
C LEU A 107 -2.63 -11.00 7.04
N LYS A 108 -1.50 -11.24 7.69
CA LYS A 108 -1.01 -12.59 7.94
C LYS A 108 -1.99 -13.38 8.81
N LYS A 109 -2.57 -12.75 9.83
CA LYS A 109 -3.58 -13.37 10.67
C LYS A 109 -4.82 -13.79 9.88
N ARG A 110 -5.12 -13.10 8.79
CA ARG A 110 -6.23 -13.45 7.90
C ARG A 110 -5.81 -14.37 6.75
N CYS A 111 -4.62 -14.94 6.84
CA CYS A 111 -4.08 -15.93 5.89
C CYS A 111 -3.88 -15.40 4.46
N LEU A 112 -3.60 -14.10 4.34
CA LEU A 112 -3.43 -13.47 3.02
C LEU A 112 -1.98 -13.13 2.69
N LEU A 113 -1.11 -13.07 3.67
CA LEU A 113 0.26 -12.64 3.47
C LEU A 113 1.26 -13.72 3.85
N TYR A 114 2.15 -14.04 2.93
CA TYR A 114 3.30 -14.90 3.18
C TYR A 114 4.56 -14.03 3.15
N THR A 115 5.26 -14.00 4.25
CA THR A 115 6.54 -13.29 4.35
C THR A 115 7.68 -14.28 4.44
#